data_86f7baae29f42afb2da642b8224536ee
#
_entry.id   86f7baae29f42afb2da642b8224536ee
#
_cell.length_a   1.000
_cell.length_b   1.000
_cell.length_c   1.000
_cell.angle_alpha   90.00
_cell.angle_beta   90.00
_cell.angle_gamma   90.00
#
_symmetry.space_group_name_H-M   'P 1'
#
loop_
_entity.id
_entity.type
_entity.pdbx_description
1 polymer ?
#
loop_
_entity_poly.entity_id
_entity_poly.type
_entity_poly.pdbx_seq_one_letter_code
_entity_poly.pdbx_strand_id
1 'polypeptide(L)'
;GWAWKYPGRLGDSPVIGAGNYADNRFGAAACTGRGEMAQRCLTAHSVVTFMRFGMSVADALEQAMIDLRQLDDPYRSEMNIIALDRNGTPSAASSAPDKTYIYQRTDMAAFSEEPRAHVPYE
;
A
#
# COMPACT_ATOMS: atom_id res chain seq x y z
N GLY A 1 -5.08 -1.53 13.97
CA GLY A 1 -5.62 -2.88 14.24
C GLY A 1 -7.13 -2.91 14.16
N TRP A 2 -7.70 -4.09 14.17
CA TRP A 2 -9.15 -4.29 14.19
C TRP A 2 -9.76 -3.87 15.53
N ALA A 3 -10.99 -3.35 15.52
CA ALA A 3 -11.68 -2.86 16.71
C ALA A 3 -11.86 -3.95 17.79
N TRP A 4 -12.10 -5.19 17.39
CA TRP A 4 -12.38 -6.33 18.26
C TRP A 4 -11.25 -7.35 18.34
N LYS A 5 -10.03 -6.92 18.10
CA LYS A 5 -8.86 -7.81 18.17
C LYS A 5 -8.60 -8.30 19.60
N TYR A 6 -7.99 -9.48 19.72
CA TYR A 6 -7.45 -9.94 20.99
C TYR A 6 -6.42 -8.97 21.57
N PRO A 7 -6.34 -8.80 22.89
CA PRO A 7 -5.26 -8.06 23.52
C PRO A 7 -3.89 -8.58 23.08
N GLY A 8 -3.01 -7.67 22.66
CA GLY A 8 -1.68 -8.01 22.16
C GLY A 8 -1.59 -8.40 20.68
N ARG A 9 -2.71 -8.54 19.95
CA ARG A 9 -2.67 -8.80 18.50
C ARG A 9 -2.08 -7.59 17.79
N LEU A 10 -1.09 -7.83 16.95
CA LEU A 10 -0.52 -6.88 16.02
C LEU A 10 -0.90 -7.27 14.59
N GLY A 11 -1.08 -6.26 13.72
CA GLY A 11 -1.16 -6.44 12.28
C GLY A 11 0.18 -6.16 11.63
N ASP A 12 0.13 -5.69 10.39
CA ASP A 12 1.28 -5.29 9.60
C ASP A 12 1.83 -3.90 9.98
N SER A 13 1.01 -3.01 10.54
CA SER A 13 1.37 -1.60 10.78
C SER A 13 2.68 -1.39 11.52
N PRO A 14 3.03 -2.14 12.60
CA PRO A 14 4.31 -1.99 13.28
C PRO A 14 5.45 -2.80 12.61
N VAL A 15 5.17 -3.56 11.58
CA VAL A 15 6.15 -4.41 10.90
C VAL A 15 6.74 -3.67 9.72
N ILE A 16 7.97 -3.15 9.91
CA ILE A 16 8.71 -2.44 8.86
C ILE A 16 8.92 -3.38 7.67
N GLY A 17 8.55 -2.92 6.48
CA GLY A 17 8.59 -3.70 5.25
C GLY A 17 7.25 -4.31 4.86
N ALA A 18 6.40 -4.64 5.83
CA ALA A 18 5.05 -5.14 5.58
C ALA A 18 4.03 -4.00 5.48
N GLY A 19 3.71 -3.36 6.60
CA GLY A 19 2.70 -2.32 6.68
C GLY A 19 3.20 -0.93 6.30
N ASN A 20 4.50 -0.68 6.41
CA ASN A 20 5.14 0.57 6.02
C ASN A 20 6.61 0.34 5.65
N TYR A 21 7.11 1.14 4.72
CA TYR A 21 8.53 1.18 4.37
C TYR A 21 8.88 2.48 3.68
N ALA A 22 10.09 2.99 3.92
CA ALA A 22 10.61 4.17 3.25
C ALA A 22 12.12 4.07 3.01
N ASP A 23 12.53 4.54 1.84
CA ASP A 23 13.93 4.74 1.47
C ASP A 23 14.01 6.02 0.63
N ASN A 24 14.71 7.03 1.15
CA ASN A 24 14.81 8.35 0.51
C ASN A 24 15.35 8.31 -0.93
N ARG A 25 16.04 7.24 -1.30
CA ARG A 25 16.56 7.05 -2.67
C ARG A 25 15.48 6.66 -3.67
N PHE A 26 14.37 6.05 -3.21
CA PHE A 26 13.39 5.42 -4.09
C PHE A 26 11.95 5.83 -3.81
N GLY A 27 11.54 5.99 -2.56
CA GLY A 27 10.20 6.36 -2.18
C GLY A 27 9.72 5.75 -0.87
N ALA A 28 8.42 5.81 -0.65
CA ALA A 28 7.77 5.28 0.55
C ALA A 28 6.43 4.64 0.21
N ALA A 29 6.02 3.65 1.01
CA ALA A 29 4.73 3.02 0.89
C ALA A 29 4.16 2.64 2.26
N ALA A 30 2.82 2.60 2.34
CA ALA A 30 2.10 2.09 3.50
C ALA A 30 0.85 1.31 3.07
N CYS A 31 0.48 0.31 3.88
CA CYS A 31 -0.61 -0.60 3.60
C CYS A 31 -1.67 -0.56 4.70
N THR A 32 -2.91 -0.82 4.32
CA THR A 32 -4.00 -1.10 5.25
C THR A 32 -4.87 -2.24 4.71
N GLY A 33 -5.55 -2.94 5.61
CA GLY A 33 -6.40 -4.08 5.29
C GLY A 33 -6.03 -5.29 6.11
N ARG A 34 -6.00 -6.48 5.49
CA ARG A 34 -5.58 -7.71 6.15
C ARG A 34 -4.06 -7.76 6.27
N GLY A 35 -3.55 -7.43 7.45
CA GLY A 35 -2.13 -7.31 7.73
C GLY A 35 -1.30 -8.57 7.45
N GLU A 36 -1.89 -9.75 7.62
CA GLU A 36 -1.25 -11.04 7.34
C GLU A 36 -0.88 -11.19 5.85
N MET A 37 -1.69 -10.65 4.94
CA MET A 37 -1.37 -10.63 3.51
C MET A 37 -0.17 -9.71 3.24
N ALA A 38 -0.18 -8.50 3.82
CA ALA A 38 0.93 -7.57 3.70
C ALA A 38 2.24 -8.13 4.27
N GLN A 39 2.18 -8.89 5.37
CA GLN A 39 3.34 -9.54 5.97
C GLN A 39 3.91 -10.64 5.06
N ARG A 40 3.06 -11.46 4.45
CA ARG A 40 3.48 -12.55 3.55
C ARG A 40 4.18 -12.05 2.30
N CYS A 41 3.73 -10.91 1.75
CA CYS A 41 4.31 -10.28 0.55
C CYS A 41 5.37 -9.22 0.87
N LEU A 42 5.58 -8.83 2.14
CA LEU A 42 6.36 -7.64 2.52
C LEU A 42 5.95 -6.42 1.68
N THR A 43 4.66 -6.16 1.60
CA THR A 43 4.04 -5.36 0.54
C THR A 43 4.62 -3.94 0.45
N ALA A 44 4.81 -3.24 1.56
CA ALA A 44 5.36 -1.89 1.52
C ALA A 44 6.81 -1.87 1.01
N HIS A 45 7.64 -2.83 1.44
CA HIS A 45 9.01 -2.99 0.95
C HIS A 45 9.03 -3.37 -0.55
N SER A 46 8.12 -4.24 -0.99
CA SER A 46 8.02 -4.66 -2.39
C SER A 46 7.72 -3.48 -3.31
N VAL A 47 6.76 -2.60 -2.96
CA VAL A 47 6.47 -1.38 -3.71
C VAL A 47 7.72 -0.51 -3.88
N VAL A 48 8.44 -0.24 -2.79
CA VAL A 48 9.66 0.58 -2.84
C VAL A 48 10.77 -0.12 -3.64
N THR A 49 10.86 -1.45 -3.56
CA THR A 49 11.80 -2.26 -4.35
C THR A 49 11.47 -2.20 -5.84
N PHE A 50 10.22 -2.28 -6.24
CA PHE A 50 9.80 -2.12 -7.64
C PHE A 50 10.16 -0.75 -8.19
N MET A 51 9.95 0.33 -7.41
CA MET A 51 10.43 1.67 -7.77
C MET A 51 11.96 1.74 -7.88
N ARG A 52 12.70 1.06 -6.99
CA ARG A 52 14.16 0.92 -7.08
C ARG A 52 14.62 0.32 -8.40
N PHE A 53 13.88 -0.64 -8.93
CA PHE A 53 14.17 -1.29 -10.22
C PHE A 53 13.58 -0.58 -11.43
N GLY A 54 13.03 0.63 -11.25
CA GLY A 54 12.66 1.53 -12.34
C GLY A 54 11.19 1.58 -12.69
N MET A 55 10.32 0.89 -11.93
CA MET A 55 8.87 1.04 -12.12
C MET A 55 8.41 2.43 -11.69
N SER A 56 7.37 2.96 -12.37
CA SER A 56 6.64 4.11 -11.85
C SER A 56 5.94 3.75 -10.54
N VAL A 57 5.58 4.76 -9.74
CA VAL A 57 4.84 4.52 -8.49
C VAL A 57 3.50 3.81 -8.76
N ALA A 58 2.83 4.12 -9.87
CA ALA A 58 1.57 3.48 -10.26
C ALA A 58 1.77 2.01 -10.62
N ASP A 59 2.76 1.69 -11.46
CA ASP A 59 3.07 0.31 -11.85
C ASP A 59 3.55 -0.53 -10.67
N ALA A 60 4.33 0.07 -9.77
CA ALA A 60 4.80 -0.59 -8.55
C ALA A 60 3.64 -0.98 -7.62
N LEU A 61 2.65 -0.11 -7.50
CA LEU A 61 1.42 -0.39 -6.74
C LEU A 61 0.59 -1.49 -7.39
N GLU A 62 0.40 -1.43 -8.70
CA GLU A 62 -0.34 -2.45 -9.44
C GLU A 62 0.33 -3.83 -9.29
N GLN A 63 1.65 -3.91 -9.45
CA GLN A 63 2.40 -5.15 -9.27
C GLN A 63 2.26 -5.70 -7.85
N ALA A 64 2.35 -4.86 -6.82
CA ALA A 64 2.17 -5.29 -5.44
C ALA A 64 0.74 -5.81 -5.17
N MET A 65 -0.27 -5.21 -5.78
CA MET A 65 -1.65 -5.71 -5.70
C MET A 65 -1.83 -7.05 -6.42
N ILE A 66 -1.12 -7.26 -7.55
CA ILE A 66 -1.08 -8.56 -8.25
C ILE A 66 -0.46 -9.64 -7.36
N ASP A 67 0.65 -9.32 -6.68
CA ASP A 67 1.31 -10.27 -5.75
C ASP A 67 0.38 -10.67 -4.60
N LEU A 68 -0.34 -9.70 -4.02
CA LEU A 68 -1.36 -9.95 -3.00
C LEU A 68 -2.50 -10.84 -3.51
N ARG A 69 -2.93 -10.63 -4.76
CA ARG A 69 -3.98 -11.44 -5.41
C ARG A 69 -3.56 -12.90 -5.56
N GLN A 70 -2.27 -13.17 -5.79
CA GLN A 70 -1.74 -14.53 -6.00
C GLN A 70 -1.59 -15.32 -4.70
N LEU A 71 -1.76 -14.70 -3.54
CA LEU A 71 -1.71 -15.41 -2.27
C LEU A 71 -2.83 -16.44 -2.16
N ASP A 72 -2.46 -17.67 -1.83
CA ASP A 72 -3.42 -18.66 -1.33
C ASP A 72 -3.75 -18.33 0.13
N ASP A 73 -4.89 -17.67 0.31
CA ASP A 73 -5.40 -17.24 1.61
C ASP A 73 -6.92 -17.43 1.66
N PRO A 74 -7.43 -18.39 2.47
CA PRO A 74 -8.86 -18.64 2.59
C PRO A 74 -9.64 -17.48 3.22
N TYR A 75 -8.94 -16.55 3.87
CA TYR A 75 -9.51 -15.36 4.50
C TYR A 75 -9.11 -14.07 3.77
N ARG A 76 -8.84 -14.17 2.45
CA ARG A 76 -8.53 -13.01 1.63
C ARG A 76 -9.54 -11.89 1.86
N SER A 77 -9.07 -10.67 2.05
CA SER A 77 -9.92 -9.49 2.25
C SER A 77 -9.30 -8.24 1.63
N GLU A 78 -10.04 -7.15 1.70
CA GLU A 78 -9.62 -5.88 1.11
C GLU A 78 -8.21 -5.47 1.55
N MET A 79 -7.42 -5.02 0.57
CA MET A 79 -6.12 -4.41 0.76
C MET A 79 -6.06 -3.05 0.07
N ASN A 80 -5.39 -2.13 0.72
CA ASN A 80 -5.17 -0.76 0.24
C ASN A 80 -3.71 -0.40 0.41
N ILE A 81 -3.12 0.22 -0.60
CA ILE A 81 -1.74 0.69 -0.57
C ILE A 81 -1.71 2.14 -1.01
N ILE A 82 -0.92 2.96 -0.30
CA ILE A 82 -0.54 4.30 -0.71
C ILE A 82 0.97 4.37 -0.87
N ALA A 83 1.46 5.15 -1.82
CA ALA A 83 2.88 5.32 -2.04
C ALA A 83 3.24 6.72 -2.55
N LEU A 84 4.51 7.06 -2.34
CA LEU A 84 5.18 8.23 -2.93
C LEU A 84 6.44 7.74 -3.62
N ASP A 85 6.75 8.27 -4.79
CA ASP A 85 8.09 8.13 -5.33
C ASP A 85 9.07 9.13 -4.68
N ARG A 86 10.35 9.04 -5.03
CA ARG A 86 11.39 9.94 -4.50
C ARG A 86 11.21 11.42 -4.88
N ASN A 87 10.37 11.72 -5.86
CA ASN A 87 10.06 13.08 -6.32
C ASN A 87 8.79 13.63 -5.65
N GLY A 88 8.14 12.83 -4.79
CA GLY A 88 6.90 13.20 -4.12
C GLY A 88 5.65 12.99 -4.97
N THR A 89 5.71 12.21 -6.06
CA THR A 89 4.53 11.83 -6.83
C THR A 89 3.71 10.83 -6.03
N PRO A 90 2.48 11.18 -5.59
CA PRO A 90 1.64 10.26 -4.85
C PRO A 90 0.88 9.31 -5.78
N SER A 91 0.58 8.12 -5.31
CA SER A 91 -0.36 7.21 -5.94
C SER A 91 -0.94 6.24 -4.92
N ALA A 92 -2.04 5.58 -5.26
CA ALA A 92 -2.66 4.59 -4.41
C ALA A 92 -3.40 3.53 -5.22
N ALA A 93 -3.50 2.32 -4.64
CA ALA A 93 -4.26 1.21 -5.20
C ALA A 93 -5.14 0.55 -4.14
N SER A 94 -6.21 -0.09 -4.58
CA SER A 94 -7.13 -0.85 -3.73
C SER A 94 -7.67 -2.07 -4.46
N SER A 95 -7.90 -3.16 -3.73
CA SER A 95 -8.64 -4.31 -4.26
C SER A 95 -10.16 -4.09 -4.29
N ALA A 96 -10.66 -3.07 -3.59
CA ALA A 96 -12.06 -2.66 -3.60
C ALA A 96 -12.29 -1.48 -4.54
N PRO A 97 -13.44 -1.42 -5.22
CA PRO A 97 -13.80 -0.28 -6.08
C PRO A 97 -14.09 0.99 -5.26
N ASP A 98 -14.16 2.12 -5.96
CA ASP A 98 -14.64 3.41 -5.46
C ASP A 98 -13.91 3.92 -4.20
N LYS A 99 -12.62 3.57 -4.06
CA LYS A 99 -11.77 4.09 -2.99
C LYS A 99 -11.01 5.32 -3.45
N THR A 100 -10.83 6.25 -2.52
CA THR A 100 -10.03 7.47 -2.73
C THR A 100 -8.84 7.51 -1.78
N TYR A 101 -7.91 8.40 -2.05
CA TYR A 101 -6.84 8.79 -1.15
C TYR A 101 -6.68 10.29 -1.17
N ILE A 102 -6.11 10.84 -0.13
CA ILE A 102 -5.80 12.26 -0.03
C ILE A 102 -4.30 12.49 0.03
N TYR A 103 -3.84 13.60 -0.53
CA TYR A 103 -2.48 14.07 -0.35
C TYR A 103 -2.45 15.59 -0.24
N GLN A 104 -1.40 16.10 0.38
CA GLN A 104 -1.13 17.52 0.46
C GLN A 104 0.38 17.76 0.44
N ARG A 105 0.81 18.73 -0.36
CA ARG A 105 2.19 19.21 -0.38
C ARG A 105 2.26 20.58 0.33
N THR A 106 3.45 20.99 0.66
CA THR A 106 3.71 22.26 1.38
C THR A 106 3.29 23.49 0.57
N ASP A 107 3.23 23.38 -0.76
CA ASP A 107 2.80 24.44 -1.69
C ASP A 107 1.29 24.46 -1.97
N MET A 108 0.53 23.54 -1.35
CA MET A 108 -0.93 23.45 -1.53
C MET A 108 -1.66 24.05 -0.33
N ALA A 109 -2.68 24.90 -0.61
CA ALA A 109 -3.53 25.50 0.41
C ALA A 109 -4.48 24.50 1.07
N ALA A 110 -4.87 23.43 0.35
CA ALA A 110 -5.76 22.36 0.80
C ALA A 110 -5.28 21.02 0.25
N PHE A 111 -5.76 19.92 0.86
CA PHE A 111 -5.51 18.58 0.31
C PHE A 111 -6.23 18.37 -1.03
N SER A 112 -5.69 17.47 -1.85
CA SER A 112 -6.37 16.92 -3.01
C SER A 112 -6.89 15.53 -2.67
N GLU A 113 -8.07 15.18 -3.19
CA GLU A 113 -8.64 13.84 -3.11
C GLU A 113 -8.68 13.23 -4.51
N GLU A 114 -8.08 12.06 -4.65
CA GLU A 114 -7.91 11.38 -5.93
C GLU A 114 -8.40 9.92 -5.84
N PRO A 115 -8.88 9.35 -6.94
CA PRO A 115 -9.26 7.94 -6.96
C PRO A 115 -8.04 7.04 -6.82
N ARG A 116 -8.20 5.91 -6.13
CA ARG A 116 -7.23 4.81 -6.12
C ARG A 116 -7.37 3.97 -7.38
N ALA A 117 -6.27 3.46 -7.91
CA ALA A 117 -6.32 2.43 -8.93
C ALA A 117 -7.03 1.19 -8.36
N HIS A 118 -8.07 0.72 -9.07
CA HIS A 118 -8.78 -0.49 -8.68
C HIS A 118 -8.11 -1.71 -9.31
N VAL A 119 -7.54 -2.58 -8.47
CA VAL A 119 -6.90 -3.84 -8.87
C VAL A 119 -7.61 -5.00 -8.18
N PRO A 120 -8.68 -5.54 -8.77
CA PRO A 120 -9.50 -6.57 -8.14
C PRO A 120 -8.75 -7.88 -7.98
N TYR A 121 -9.20 -8.72 -7.04
CA TYR A 121 -8.67 -10.07 -6.82
C TYR A 121 -9.25 -11.12 -7.78
N GLU A 122 -10.32 -10.78 -8.48
CA GLU A 122 -11.00 -11.65 -9.45
C GLU A 122 -10.91 -11.09 -10.87
#